data_e815cfe22d89a68e0fc2e61e8b94e9c3
#
_entry.id   e815cfe22d89a68e0fc2e61e8b94e9c3
#
_cell.length_a   1.000
_cell.length_b   1.000
_cell.length_c   1.000
_cell.angle_alpha   90.00
_cell.angle_beta   90.00
_cell.angle_gamma   90.00
#
_symmetry.space_group_name_H-M   'P 1'
#
loop_
_entity.id
_entity.type
_entity.pdbx_description
1 polymer ?
#
loop_
_entity_poly.entity_id
_entity_poly.type
_entity_poly.pdbx_seq_one_letter_code
_entity_poly.pdbx_strand_id
1 'polypeptide(L)'
;MIFHGFVQAGGGSTRFGTDKAMVSLGGKTMLQRTGELLASVCHDVTVIAPAGKYADAPWPVLADRWPGEGPLGGIVTALNSLKEAPAPEDLLALVHGPCPFAMILGCDMPFLTRGFLTFLMERAVASDALVVVPESGRRLEPLCACWCAQSARAIQEAFDAGGRKVTEAMKHVPMEVLDESAWKRFDTDGRLFWNMNTPADYEEARRVFEERVGGADKREGPFEAQDKQARPRQG
;
A
#
# COMPACT_ATOMS: atom_id res chain seq x y z
N MET A 1 4.04 -8.41 -15.52
CA MET A 1 4.32 -8.58 -14.08
C MET A 1 3.02 -8.47 -13.33
N ILE A 2 2.79 -9.35 -12.33
CA ILE A 2 1.57 -9.34 -11.51
C ILE A 2 1.94 -8.76 -10.15
N PHE A 3 1.15 -7.79 -9.70
CA PHE A 3 1.27 -7.19 -8.38
C PHE A 3 0.04 -7.55 -7.54
N HIS A 4 0.27 -8.17 -6.41
CA HIS A 4 -0.73 -8.47 -5.39
C HIS A 4 -0.63 -7.42 -4.28
N GLY A 5 -1.75 -6.78 -3.97
CA GLY A 5 -1.83 -5.77 -2.92
C GLY A 5 -2.07 -6.41 -1.56
N PHE A 6 -1.29 -6.01 -0.55
CA PHE A 6 -1.50 -6.45 0.83
C PHE A 6 -1.68 -5.26 1.76
N VAL A 7 -2.82 -5.20 2.42
CA VAL A 7 -3.06 -4.24 3.51
C VAL A 7 -2.63 -4.89 4.80
N GLN A 8 -1.58 -4.39 5.42
CA GLN A 8 -1.19 -4.86 6.75
C GLN A 8 -1.98 -4.14 7.83
N ALA A 9 -2.96 -4.83 8.41
CA ALA A 9 -3.85 -4.35 9.44
C ALA A 9 -3.75 -5.23 10.67
N GLY A 10 -3.03 -4.85 11.71
CA GLY A 10 -2.87 -5.74 12.88
C GLY A 10 -1.83 -5.31 13.90
N GLY A 11 -1.28 -4.12 13.75
CA GLY A 11 -0.37 -3.55 14.76
C GLY A 11 -1.10 -3.23 16.07
N GLY A 12 -0.48 -3.51 17.22
CA GLY A 12 -0.99 -3.11 18.53
C GLY A 12 -1.03 -1.58 18.67
N SER A 13 -2.12 -0.96 18.27
CA SER A 13 -2.36 0.50 18.34
C SER A 13 -2.60 0.98 19.77
N THR A 14 -1.80 0.55 20.74
CA THR A 14 -1.97 0.90 22.15
C THR A 14 -1.92 2.40 22.43
N ARG A 15 -1.21 3.16 21.59
CA ARG A 15 -1.07 4.62 21.71
C ARG A 15 -2.27 5.39 21.15
N PHE A 16 -3.04 4.79 20.25
CA PHE A 16 -4.19 5.41 19.61
C PHE A 16 -5.49 5.16 20.39
N GLY A 17 -5.51 4.20 21.32
CA GLY A 17 -6.68 3.83 22.11
C GLY A 17 -7.78 3.09 21.34
N THR A 18 -7.69 3.07 20.00
CA THR A 18 -8.62 2.39 19.09
C THR A 18 -7.85 1.71 17.97
N ASP A 19 -8.52 0.80 17.26
CA ASP A 19 -7.95 0.12 16.10
C ASP A 19 -7.77 1.11 14.93
N LYS A 20 -6.52 1.47 14.60
CA LYS A 20 -6.19 2.43 13.55
C LYS A 20 -6.80 2.07 12.20
N ALA A 21 -6.87 0.78 11.87
CA ALA A 21 -7.42 0.35 10.59
C ALA A 21 -8.91 0.71 10.47
N MET A 22 -9.63 0.81 11.59
CA MET A 22 -11.05 1.13 11.65
C MET A 22 -11.34 2.63 11.87
N VAL A 23 -10.32 3.44 12.05
CA VAL A 23 -10.50 4.90 12.17
C VAL A 23 -11.02 5.46 10.85
N SER A 24 -12.10 6.26 10.92
CA SER A 24 -12.73 6.84 9.75
C SER A 24 -12.12 8.19 9.39
N LEU A 25 -11.67 8.36 8.17
CA LEU A 25 -11.16 9.61 7.63
C LEU A 25 -11.90 9.95 6.31
N GLY A 26 -12.64 11.06 6.30
CA GLY A 26 -13.45 11.46 5.14
C GLY A 26 -14.49 10.38 4.74
N GLY A 27 -15.19 9.81 5.72
CA GLY A 27 -16.28 8.84 5.49
C GLY A 27 -15.85 7.40 5.18
N LYS A 28 -14.54 7.11 5.12
CA LYS A 28 -14.00 5.74 4.89
C LYS A 28 -13.02 5.37 5.98
N THR A 29 -13.00 4.10 6.40
CA THR A 29 -11.98 3.61 7.33
C THR A 29 -10.60 3.63 6.67
N MET A 30 -9.54 3.66 7.48
CA MET A 30 -8.16 3.59 6.96
C MET A 30 -7.92 2.28 6.20
N LEU A 31 -8.51 1.17 6.66
CA LEU A 31 -8.49 -0.10 5.96
C LEU A 31 -9.10 0.03 4.55
N GLN A 32 -10.30 0.63 4.46
CA GLN A 32 -10.97 0.84 3.18
C GLN A 32 -10.15 1.73 2.25
N ARG A 33 -9.59 2.83 2.75
CA ARG A 33 -8.76 3.74 1.95
C ARG A 33 -7.54 3.04 1.39
N THR A 34 -6.79 2.34 2.24
CA THR A 34 -5.59 1.63 1.83
C THR A 34 -5.91 0.53 0.84
N GLY A 35 -6.97 -0.23 1.08
CA GLY A 35 -7.40 -1.29 0.17
C GLY A 35 -7.90 -0.77 -1.19
N GLU A 36 -8.70 0.31 -1.22
CA GLU A 36 -9.12 0.96 -2.47
C GLU A 36 -7.93 1.52 -3.26
N LEU A 37 -6.95 2.10 -2.57
CA LEU A 37 -5.74 2.59 -3.19
C LEU A 37 -4.96 1.45 -3.85
N LEU A 38 -4.76 0.32 -3.15
CA LEU A 38 -4.14 -0.89 -3.72
C LEU A 38 -4.96 -1.46 -4.87
N ALA A 39 -6.28 -1.57 -4.73
CA ALA A 39 -7.16 -2.08 -5.78
C ALA A 39 -7.13 -1.22 -7.06
N SER A 40 -6.71 0.05 -6.96
CA SER A 40 -6.56 0.93 -8.12
C SER A 40 -5.31 0.64 -8.96
N VAL A 41 -4.35 -0.13 -8.44
CA VAL A 41 -3.05 -0.40 -9.10
C VAL A 41 -2.67 -1.88 -9.13
N CYS A 42 -3.14 -2.69 -8.18
CA CYS A 42 -2.81 -4.12 -8.07
C CYS A 42 -3.88 -5.00 -8.74
N HIS A 43 -3.51 -6.23 -9.07
CA HIS A 43 -4.40 -7.23 -9.65
C HIS A 43 -5.50 -7.67 -8.67
N ASP A 44 -5.14 -7.86 -7.43
CA ASP A 44 -6.03 -8.18 -6.32
C ASP A 44 -5.53 -7.53 -5.03
N VAL A 45 -6.36 -7.61 -3.97
CA VAL A 45 -6.02 -7.09 -2.65
C VAL A 45 -6.39 -8.12 -1.58
N THR A 46 -5.49 -8.31 -0.62
CA THR A 46 -5.69 -9.15 0.56
C THR A 46 -5.34 -8.37 1.82
N VAL A 47 -6.15 -8.50 2.86
CA VAL A 47 -5.88 -7.92 4.18
C VAL A 47 -5.13 -8.94 5.03
N ILE A 48 -3.97 -8.56 5.59
CA ILE A 48 -3.25 -9.36 6.58
C ILE A 48 -3.65 -8.86 7.98
N ALA A 49 -4.23 -9.73 8.78
CA ALA A 49 -4.72 -9.36 10.11
C ALA A 49 -4.75 -10.58 11.06
N PRO A 50 -4.83 -10.37 12.38
CA PRO A 50 -5.12 -11.45 13.32
C PRO A 50 -6.41 -12.19 12.96
N ALA A 51 -6.45 -13.51 13.18
CA ALA A 51 -7.60 -14.35 12.85
C ALA A 51 -8.91 -13.80 13.45
N GLY A 52 -9.96 -13.79 12.63
CA GLY A 52 -11.29 -13.33 13.03
C GLY A 52 -11.48 -11.81 13.05
N LYS A 53 -10.43 -11.00 12.75
CA LYS A 53 -10.60 -9.55 12.56
C LYS A 53 -11.03 -9.22 11.13
N TYR A 54 -11.78 -8.14 11.00
CA TYR A 54 -12.21 -7.54 9.73
C TYR A 54 -12.99 -8.49 8.80
N ALA A 55 -13.84 -9.36 9.37
CA ALA A 55 -14.66 -10.29 8.59
C ALA A 55 -15.56 -9.60 7.55
N ASP A 56 -15.96 -8.35 7.82
CA ASP A 56 -16.78 -7.51 6.92
C ASP A 56 -15.94 -6.65 5.97
N ALA A 57 -14.63 -6.88 5.87
CA ALA A 57 -13.79 -6.16 4.91
C ALA A 57 -14.20 -6.53 3.48
N PRO A 58 -14.16 -5.58 2.53
CA PRO A 58 -14.52 -5.86 1.12
C PRO A 58 -13.47 -6.71 0.38
N TRP A 59 -12.38 -7.07 1.02
CA TRP A 59 -11.31 -7.92 0.49
C TRP A 59 -11.11 -9.17 1.34
N PRO A 60 -10.58 -10.25 0.75
CA PRO A 60 -10.19 -11.45 1.51
C PRO A 60 -9.27 -11.10 2.68
N VAL A 61 -9.49 -11.73 3.82
CA VAL A 61 -8.64 -11.58 5.00
C VAL A 61 -7.82 -12.86 5.17
N LEU A 62 -6.50 -12.71 5.08
CA LEU A 62 -5.55 -13.76 5.38
C LEU A 62 -5.08 -13.60 6.84
N ALA A 63 -5.25 -14.65 7.63
CA ALA A 63 -4.80 -14.63 9.01
C ALA A 63 -3.26 -14.47 9.08
N ASP A 64 -2.81 -13.48 9.84
CA ASP A 64 -1.39 -13.35 10.17
C ASP A 64 -0.94 -14.60 10.91
N ARG A 65 0.11 -15.26 10.41
CA ARG A 65 0.64 -16.49 11.01
C ARG A 65 1.38 -16.22 12.33
N TRP A 66 1.83 -14.97 12.54
CA TRP A 66 2.58 -14.54 13.73
C TRP A 66 1.98 -13.27 14.34
N PRO A 67 0.72 -13.35 14.82
CA PRO A 67 0.05 -12.18 15.37
C PRO A 67 0.78 -11.65 16.61
N GLY A 68 1.05 -10.34 16.64
CA GLY A 68 1.77 -9.71 17.76
C GLY A 68 3.30 -9.67 17.60
N GLU A 69 3.88 -10.38 16.64
CA GLU A 69 5.33 -10.40 16.37
C GLU A 69 5.82 -9.19 15.55
N GLY A 70 4.98 -8.19 15.40
CA GLY A 70 5.30 -6.97 14.67
C GLY A 70 5.09 -7.06 13.16
N PRO A 71 5.43 -6.00 12.42
CA PRO A 71 5.11 -5.92 10.99
C PRO A 71 5.84 -6.96 10.14
N LEU A 72 6.98 -7.48 10.58
CA LEU A 72 7.72 -8.50 9.83
C LEU A 72 6.95 -9.81 9.70
N GLY A 73 6.19 -10.22 10.75
CA GLY A 73 5.34 -11.42 10.69
C GLY A 73 4.29 -11.33 9.58
N GLY A 74 3.63 -10.17 9.46
CA GLY A 74 2.66 -9.94 8.38
C GLY A 74 3.29 -9.92 6.98
N ILE A 75 4.49 -9.34 6.83
CA ILE A 75 5.25 -9.38 5.56
C ILE A 75 5.59 -10.82 5.18
N VAL A 76 6.08 -11.62 6.12
CA VAL A 76 6.36 -13.06 5.91
C VAL A 76 5.08 -13.80 5.51
N THR A 77 3.96 -13.52 6.16
CA THR A 77 2.65 -14.10 5.81
C THR A 77 2.26 -13.76 4.37
N ALA A 78 2.37 -12.50 3.97
CA ALA A 78 2.07 -12.04 2.61
C ALA A 78 2.96 -12.71 1.56
N LEU A 79 4.27 -12.73 1.78
CA LEU A 79 5.23 -13.31 0.83
C LEU A 79 5.06 -14.83 0.68
N ASN A 80 4.76 -15.54 1.77
CA ASN A 80 4.52 -16.99 1.71
C ASN A 80 3.22 -17.32 0.98
N SER A 81 2.17 -16.49 1.10
CA SER A 81 0.92 -16.70 0.38
C SER A 81 1.10 -16.64 -1.15
N LEU A 82 2.04 -15.83 -1.65
CA LEU A 82 2.38 -15.77 -3.08
C LEU A 82 3.06 -17.04 -3.58
N LYS A 83 3.78 -17.77 -2.71
CA LYS A 83 4.40 -19.05 -3.06
C LYS A 83 3.42 -20.22 -3.02
N GLU A 84 2.41 -20.12 -2.14
CA GLU A 84 1.39 -21.14 -1.94
C GLU A 84 0.24 -21.02 -2.96
N ALA A 85 0.20 -19.93 -3.74
CA ALA A 85 -0.73 -19.80 -4.84
C ALA A 85 -0.56 -20.97 -5.81
N PRO A 86 -1.65 -21.55 -6.35
CA PRO A 86 -1.56 -22.66 -7.28
C PRO A 86 -0.64 -22.27 -8.43
N ALA A 87 0.31 -23.17 -8.70
CA ALA A 87 1.23 -22.97 -9.81
C ALA A 87 0.43 -22.79 -11.11
N PRO A 88 0.85 -21.92 -12.04
CA PRO A 88 0.24 -21.83 -13.34
C PRO A 88 0.21 -23.23 -13.97
N GLU A 89 -0.89 -23.60 -14.62
CA GLU A 89 -1.01 -24.90 -15.31
C GLU A 89 0.07 -25.08 -16.39
N ASP A 90 0.69 -24.00 -16.84
CA ASP A 90 1.80 -24.01 -17.79
C ASP A 90 3.15 -24.14 -17.04
N LEU A 91 3.79 -25.29 -17.21
CA LEU A 91 5.10 -25.61 -16.63
C LEU A 91 6.20 -24.61 -17.07
N LEU A 92 6.09 -24.03 -18.28
CA LEU A 92 7.01 -23.02 -18.79
C LEU A 92 6.84 -21.68 -18.06
N ALA A 93 5.61 -21.32 -17.68
CA ALA A 93 5.35 -20.16 -16.87
C ALA A 93 5.89 -20.31 -15.42
N LEU A 94 5.94 -21.54 -14.91
CA LEU A 94 6.54 -21.85 -13.60
C LEU A 94 8.05 -21.63 -13.57
N VAL A 95 8.74 -21.92 -14.69
CA VAL A 95 10.22 -21.87 -14.78
C VAL A 95 10.71 -20.51 -15.30
N HIS A 96 9.94 -19.87 -16.18
CA HIS A 96 10.33 -18.63 -16.87
C HIS A 96 9.33 -17.48 -16.71
N GLY A 97 8.24 -17.69 -15.94
CA GLY A 97 7.26 -16.65 -15.68
C GLY A 97 7.84 -15.52 -14.82
N PRO A 98 7.35 -14.30 -15.00
CA PRO A 98 7.78 -13.16 -14.18
C PRO A 98 7.41 -13.42 -12.72
N CYS A 99 8.37 -13.20 -11.81
CA CYS A 99 8.14 -13.29 -10.39
C CYS A 99 7.00 -12.34 -9.97
N PRO A 100 5.98 -12.81 -9.21
CA PRO A 100 4.97 -11.92 -8.69
C PRO A 100 5.55 -11.01 -7.60
N PHE A 101 4.95 -9.84 -7.47
CA PHE A 101 5.29 -8.86 -6.44
C PHE A 101 4.17 -8.70 -5.42
N ALA A 102 4.55 -8.55 -4.15
CA ALA A 102 3.68 -8.04 -3.10
C ALA A 102 3.90 -6.52 -2.97
N MET A 103 2.86 -5.73 -3.21
CA MET A 103 2.78 -4.32 -2.78
C MET A 103 2.19 -4.31 -1.37
N ILE A 104 3.01 -4.02 -0.36
CA ILE A 104 2.58 -4.08 1.04
C ILE A 104 2.41 -2.67 1.59
N LEU A 105 1.21 -2.33 2.08
CA LEU A 105 0.91 -1.06 2.70
C LEU A 105 0.40 -1.22 4.13
N GLY A 106 0.87 -0.34 5.02
CA GLY A 106 0.26 -0.13 6.34
C GLY A 106 -0.99 0.76 6.26
N CYS A 107 -1.84 0.68 7.29
CA CYS A 107 -3.05 1.50 7.39
C CYS A 107 -2.83 2.88 8.04
N ASP A 108 -1.63 3.40 8.07
CA ASP A 108 -1.29 4.62 8.81
C ASP A 108 -0.79 5.78 7.94
N MET A 109 -0.74 5.60 6.62
CA MET A 109 -0.31 6.61 5.63
C MET A 109 -1.48 7.08 4.76
N PRO A 110 -2.32 8.01 5.22
CA PRO A 110 -3.56 8.40 4.55
C PRO A 110 -3.37 9.20 3.26
N PHE A 111 -2.17 9.71 3.00
CA PHE A 111 -1.89 10.62 1.88
C PHE A 111 -1.13 9.97 0.73
N LEU A 112 -0.87 8.66 0.78
CA LEU A 112 -0.32 7.92 -0.34
C LEU A 112 -1.20 8.11 -1.58
N THR A 113 -0.56 8.19 -2.75
CA THR A 113 -1.26 8.44 -4.00
C THR A 113 -1.09 7.29 -4.99
N ARG A 114 -2.10 7.11 -5.86
CA ARG A 114 -2.02 6.15 -6.97
C ARG A 114 -0.78 6.37 -7.83
N GLY A 115 -0.49 7.65 -8.17
CA GLY A 115 0.66 7.99 -9.00
C GLY A 115 1.99 7.54 -8.39
N PHE A 116 2.15 7.70 -7.07
CA PHE A 116 3.33 7.22 -6.37
C PHE A 116 3.41 5.68 -6.36
N LEU A 117 2.31 4.97 -6.08
CA LEU A 117 2.32 3.50 -6.10
C LEU A 117 2.64 2.95 -7.49
N THR A 118 2.07 3.56 -8.55
CA THR A 118 2.40 3.19 -9.93
C THR A 118 3.91 3.35 -10.21
N PHE A 119 4.49 4.47 -9.79
CA PHE A 119 5.93 4.70 -9.92
C PHE A 119 6.75 3.65 -9.14
N LEU A 120 6.35 3.32 -7.92
CA LEU A 120 7.03 2.30 -7.12
C LEU A 120 7.00 0.92 -7.81
N MET A 121 5.87 0.56 -8.43
CA MET A 121 5.72 -0.66 -9.22
C MET A 121 6.61 -0.65 -10.48
N GLU A 122 6.66 0.48 -11.20
CA GLU A 122 7.53 0.65 -12.37
C GLU A 122 9.01 0.46 -11.99
N ARG A 123 9.42 1.02 -10.84
CA ARG A 123 10.77 0.82 -10.31
C ARG A 123 11.03 -0.64 -9.98
N ALA A 124 10.09 -1.33 -9.33
CA ALA A 124 10.23 -2.74 -8.99
C ALA A 124 10.37 -3.65 -10.23
N VAL A 125 9.71 -3.29 -11.33
CA VAL A 125 9.85 -4.03 -12.61
C VAL A 125 11.21 -3.75 -13.29
N ALA A 126 11.72 -2.52 -13.16
CA ALA A 126 12.95 -2.09 -13.83
C ALA A 126 14.23 -2.43 -13.03
N SER A 127 14.09 -2.87 -11.79
CA SER A 127 15.19 -3.14 -10.86
C SER A 127 15.49 -4.63 -10.77
N ASP A 128 16.75 -4.98 -10.56
CA ASP A 128 17.18 -6.33 -10.18
C ASP A 128 17.04 -6.59 -8.66
N ALA A 129 16.58 -5.59 -7.90
CA ALA A 129 16.35 -5.71 -6.46
C ALA A 129 15.14 -6.60 -6.17
N LEU A 130 15.21 -7.34 -5.06
CA LEU A 130 14.08 -8.11 -4.56
C LEU A 130 13.13 -7.29 -3.67
N VAL A 131 13.57 -6.11 -3.24
CA VAL A 131 12.74 -5.14 -2.50
C VAL A 131 13.04 -3.74 -3.03
N VAL A 132 11.99 -3.02 -3.37
CA VAL A 132 12.07 -1.58 -3.68
C VAL A 132 11.31 -0.82 -2.62
N VAL A 133 12.01 0.06 -1.90
CA VAL A 133 11.49 0.75 -0.71
C VAL A 133 11.83 2.23 -0.75
N PRO A 134 10.88 3.13 -0.47
CA PRO A 134 11.18 4.55 -0.31
C PRO A 134 11.85 4.83 1.04
N GLU A 135 12.69 5.86 1.03
CA GLU A 135 13.24 6.47 2.23
C GLU A 135 12.64 7.87 2.41
N SER A 136 12.08 8.14 3.59
CA SER A 136 11.55 9.44 3.98
C SER A 136 12.21 9.90 5.28
N GLY A 137 12.82 11.10 5.26
CA GLY A 137 13.50 11.65 6.45
C GLY A 137 14.56 10.71 7.04
N ARG A 138 15.35 10.02 6.20
CA ARG A 138 16.36 9.01 6.56
C ARG A 138 15.78 7.74 7.20
N ARG A 139 14.51 7.44 6.97
CA ARG A 139 13.86 6.21 7.41
C ARG A 139 13.29 5.47 6.22
N LEU A 140 13.56 4.17 6.16
CA LEU A 140 12.89 3.31 5.19
C LEU A 140 11.42 3.17 5.57
N GLU A 141 10.55 3.13 4.56
CA GLU A 141 9.10 2.93 4.70
C GLU A 141 8.71 1.50 4.26
N PRO A 142 9.07 0.46 5.05
CA PRO A 142 8.91 -0.92 4.63
C PRO A 142 7.45 -1.38 4.50
N LEU A 143 6.52 -0.65 5.12
CA LEU A 143 5.07 -0.81 4.93
C LEU A 143 4.53 0.16 3.85
N CYS A 144 5.38 0.54 2.91
CA CYS A 144 5.05 1.15 1.64
C CYS A 144 6.10 0.70 0.60
N ALA A 145 6.20 -0.61 0.35
CA ALA A 145 7.27 -1.19 -0.45
C ALA A 145 6.76 -2.29 -1.39
N CYS A 146 7.48 -2.48 -2.50
CA CYS A 146 7.32 -3.61 -3.40
C CYS A 146 8.31 -4.71 -3.03
N TRP A 147 7.81 -5.93 -2.88
CA TRP A 147 8.57 -7.12 -2.51
C TRP A 147 8.42 -8.19 -3.59
N CYS A 148 9.50 -8.63 -4.21
CA CYS A 148 9.46 -9.79 -5.09
C CYS A 148 9.25 -11.07 -4.26
N ALA A 149 8.40 -11.98 -4.70
CA ALA A 149 8.14 -13.25 -4.01
C ALA A 149 9.41 -14.08 -3.79
N GLN A 150 10.47 -13.88 -4.57
CA GLN A 150 11.77 -14.52 -4.36
C GLN A 150 12.45 -14.12 -3.05
N SER A 151 12.12 -12.94 -2.47
CA SER A 151 12.64 -12.51 -1.18
C SER A 151 12.12 -13.36 -0.01
N ALA A 152 10.99 -14.06 -0.18
CA ALA A 152 10.26 -14.73 0.89
C ALA A 152 11.13 -15.66 1.74
N ARG A 153 12.06 -16.43 1.10
CA ARG A 153 12.92 -17.36 1.83
C ARG A 153 13.88 -16.65 2.77
N ALA A 154 14.59 -15.64 2.28
CA ALA A 154 15.58 -14.93 3.09
C ALA A 154 14.91 -14.11 4.21
N ILE A 155 13.72 -13.53 3.94
CA ILE A 155 12.94 -12.80 4.95
C ILE A 155 12.39 -13.75 6.02
N GLN A 156 11.92 -14.96 5.64
CA GLN A 156 11.51 -15.99 6.59
C GLN A 156 12.69 -16.44 7.47
N GLU A 157 13.84 -16.74 6.88
CA GLU A 157 15.05 -17.15 7.61
C GLU A 157 15.49 -16.07 8.63
N ALA A 158 15.43 -14.79 8.24
CA ALA A 158 15.72 -13.68 9.16
C ALA A 158 14.71 -13.60 10.32
N PHE A 159 13.42 -13.85 10.04
CA PHE A 159 12.39 -13.92 11.06
C PHE A 159 12.59 -15.09 12.02
N ASP A 160 12.87 -16.29 11.50
CA ASP A 160 13.09 -17.52 12.27
C ASP A 160 14.35 -17.43 13.14
N ALA A 161 15.36 -16.67 12.71
CA ALA A 161 16.53 -16.33 13.49
C ALA A 161 16.25 -15.35 14.66
N GLY A 162 14.99 -14.96 14.87
CA GLY A 162 14.57 -14.06 15.93
C GLY A 162 14.49 -12.58 15.53
N GLY A 163 14.75 -12.25 14.26
CA GLY A 163 14.59 -10.89 13.73
C GLY A 163 13.14 -10.43 13.82
N ARG A 164 12.91 -9.17 14.24
CA ARG A 164 11.57 -8.56 14.31
C ARG A 164 11.50 -7.20 13.62
N LYS A 165 12.65 -6.59 13.39
CA LYS A 165 12.73 -5.30 12.67
C LYS A 165 12.78 -5.56 11.17
N VAL A 166 11.80 -5.02 10.44
CA VAL A 166 11.71 -5.16 8.98
C VAL A 166 12.97 -4.64 8.30
N THR A 167 13.45 -3.46 8.70
CA THR A 167 14.65 -2.82 8.13
C THR A 167 15.93 -3.65 8.32
N GLU A 168 16.02 -4.47 9.36
CA GLU A 168 17.15 -5.40 9.52
C GLU A 168 16.97 -6.64 8.62
N ALA A 169 15.75 -7.20 8.55
CA ALA A 169 15.47 -8.33 7.67
C ALA A 169 15.72 -7.99 6.19
N MET A 170 15.40 -6.78 5.76
CA MET A 170 15.64 -6.30 4.39
C MET A 170 17.12 -6.32 3.97
N LYS A 171 18.05 -6.22 4.91
CA LYS A 171 19.50 -6.29 4.63
C LYS A 171 19.95 -7.65 4.10
N HIS A 172 19.14 -8.69 4.24
CA HIS A 172 19.42 -10.03 3.76
C HIS A 172 19.04 -10.27 2.28
N VAL A 173 18.50 -9.26 1.61
CA VAL A 173 18.10 -9.33 0.21
C VAL A 173 18.59 -8.12 -0.58
N PRO A 174 18.84 -8.26 -1.89
CA PRO A 174 19.08 -7.10 -2.76
C PRO A 174 17.94 -6.09 -2.64
N MET A 175 18.27 -4.84 -2.32
CA MET A 175 17.31 -3.78 -2.06
C MET A 175 17.66 -2.53 -2.83
N GLU A 176 16.66 -1.92 -3.48
CA GLU A 176 16.74 -0.56 -4.03
C GLU A 176 16.04 0.40 -3.08
N VAL A 177 16.78 1.40 -2.64
CA VAL A 177 16.25 2.50 -1.82
C VAL A 177 15.95 3.69 -2.71
N LEU A 178 14.68 4.14 -2.71
CA LEU A 178 14.27 5.35 -3.41
C LEU A 178 14.38 6.53 -2.46
N ASP A 179 15.39 7.36 -2.66
CA ASP A 179 15.59 8.58 -1.90
C ASP A 179 14.53 9.66 -2.23
N GLU A 180 14.53 10.76 -1.47
CA GLU A 180 13.56 11.83 -1.64
C GLU A 180 13.57 12.42 -3.07
N SER A 181 14.73 12.48 -3.74
CA SER A 181 14.82 13.02 -5.09
C SER A 181 14.03 12.21 -6.12
N ALA A 182 13.93 10.90 -5.91
CA ALA A 182 13.19 9.99 -6.80
C ALA A 182 11.66 10.17 -6.71
N TRP A 183 11.13 10.44 -5.51
CA TRP A 183 9.68 10.45 -5.28
C TRP A 183 9.08 11.83 -4.94
N LYS A 184 9.89 12.86 -4.71
CA LYS A 184 9.43 14.21 -4.31
C LYS A 184 8.36 14.80 -5.21
N ARG A 185 8.40 14.50 -6.50
CA ARG A 185 7.40 14.97 -7.47
C ARG A 185 5.96 14.49 -7.19
N PHE A 186 5.80 13.43 -6.39
CA PHE A 186 4.50 12.90 -5.97
C PHE A 186 4.01 13.47 -4.64
N ASP A 187 4.88 14.20 -3.94
CA ASP A 187 4.63 14.80 -2.64
C ASP A 187 4.43 16.31 -2.77
N THR A 188 3.23 16.71 -3.13
CA THR A 188 2.92 18.12 -3.44
C THR A 188 2.80 19.02 -2.20
N ASP A 189 2.60 18.42 -1.02
CA ASP A 189 2.34 19.16 0.22
C ASP A 189 3.14 18.66 1.43
N GLY A 190 4.14 17.80 1.21
CA GLY A 190 5.02 17.29 2.25
C GLY A 190 4.40 16.20 3.13
N ARG A 191 3.31 15.55 2.68
CA ARG A 191 2.55 14.61 3.50
C ARG A 191 2.49 13.18 2.94
N LEU A 192 3.16 12.89 1.83
CA LEU A 192 3.08 11.58 1.16
C LEU A 192 3.30 10.42 2.13
N PHE A 193 4.35 10.50 2.97
CA PHE A 193 4.71 9.49 3.96
C PHE A 193 4.35 9.89 5.39
N TRP A 194 3.40 10.81 5.54
CA TRP A 194 2.99 11.19 6.87
C TRP A 194 2.21 10.06 7.55
N ASN A 195 2.71 9.64 8.72
CA ASN A 195 2.15 8.53 9.49
C ASN A 195 1.20 9.04 10.57
N MET A 196 0.01 8.50 10.61
CA MET A 196 -1.00 8.77 11.62
C MET A 196 -0.82 7.85 12.82
N ASN A 197 -0.07 8.28 13.85
CA ASN A 197 0.31 7.46 15.00
C ASN A 197 -0.37 7.85 16.31
N THR A 198 -0.88 9.07 16.41
CA THR A 198 -1.51 9.64 17.62
C THR A 198 -2.89 10.22 17.30
N PRO A 199 -3.75 10.43 18.31
CA PRO A 199 -4.99 11.18 18.11
C PRO A 199 -4.79 12.58 17.52
N ALA A 200 -3.68 13.25 17.85
CA ALA A 200 -3.34 14.55 17.27
C ALA A 200 -3.06 14.46 15.76
N ASP A 201 -2.34 13.39 15.32
CA ASP A 201 -2.12 13.15 13.90
C ASP A 201 -3.45 12.90 13.16
N TYR A 202 -4.41 12.23 13.81
CA TYR A 202 -5.73 12.01 13.24
C TYR A 202 -6.50 13.32 13.05
N GLU A 203 -6.53 14.19 14.06
CA GLU A 203 -7.21 15.48 13.94
C GLU A 203 -6.59 16.35 12.85
N GLU A 204 -5.27 16.34 12.71
CA GLU A 204 -4.57 17.03 11.63
C GLU A 204 -4.92 16.41 10.26
N ALA A 205 -4.90 15.07 10.14
CA ALA A 205 -5.30 14.38 8.91
C ALA A 205 -6.74 14.74 8.51
N ARG A 206 -7.66 14.76 9.47
CA ARG A 206 -9.06 15.11 9.26
C ARG A 206 -9.20 16.52 8.70
N ARG A 207 -8.52 17.49 9.32
CA ARG A 207 -8.51 18.88 8.86
C ARG A 207 -8.02 19.00 7.41
N VAL A 208 -6.88 18.38 7.09
CA VAL A 208 -6.33 18.38 5.73
C VAL A 208 -7.28 17.73 4.73
N PHE A 209 -7.97 16.67 5.13
CA PHE A 209 -8.95 15.99 4.27
C PHE A 209 -10.17 16.88 3.99
N GLU A 210 -10.71 17.54 5.01
CA GLU A 210 -11.84 18.48 4.87
C GLU A 210 -11.48 19.66 3.96
N GLU A 211 -10.26 20.22 4.11
CA GLU A 211 -9.75 21.29 3.25
C GLU A 211 -9.64 20.85 1.78
N ARG A 212 -9.19 19.62 1.50
CA ARG A 212 -9.09 19.09 0.14
C ARG A 212 -10.46 18.87 -0.49
N VAL A 213 -11.43 18.34 0.25
CA VAL A 213 -12.82 18.14 -0.22
C VAL A 213 -13.52 19.48 -0.40
N GLY A 214 -13.42 20.40 0.54
CA GLY A 214 -14.00 21.74 0.44
C GLY A 214 -13.35 22.62 -0.64
N GLY A 215 -12.10 22.35 -1.02
CA GLY A 215 -11.39 23.01 -2.11
C GLY A 215 -11.75 22.47 -3.50
N ALA A 216 -12.13 21.19 -3.61
CA ALA A 216 -12.59 20.56 -4.85
C ALA A 216 -13.97 21.07 -5.25
N ASP A 217 -14.89 21.22 -4.30
CA ASP A 217 -16.25 21.72 -4.52
C ASP A 217 -16.30 23.20 -5.00
N LYS A 218 -15.26 23.96 -4.70
CA LYS A 218 -15.12 25.35 -5.17
C LYS A 218 -14.56 25.49 -6.60
N ARG A 219 -14.05 24.42 -7.22
CA ARG A 219 -13.48 24.44 -8.58
C ARG A 219 -14.42 23.89 -9.65
N GLU A 220 -15.49 23.22 -9.26
CA GLU A 220 -16.58 22.83 -10.14
C GLU A 220 -17.71 23.86 -10.01
N GLY A 221 -17.51 25.05 -10.59
CA GLY A 221 -18.60 25.96 -10.91
C GLY A 221 -19.54 25.31 -11.93
N PRO A 222 -20.83 25.69 -11.97
CA PRO A 222 -21.80 25.04 -12.84
C PRO A 222 -21.34 25.09 -14.30
N PHE A 223 -21.28 23.91 -14.92
CA PHE A 223 -21.00 23.74 -16.34
C PHE A 223 -22.12 24.36 -17.12
N GLU A 224 -21.94 25.60 -17.62
CA GLU A 224 -22.87 26.21 -18.56
C GLU A 224 -22.87 25.39 -19.87
N ALA A 225 -23.95 24.67 -20.09
CA ALA A 225 -24.24 24.00 -21.35
C ALA A 225 -24.36 25.06 -22.43
N GLN A 226 -23.34 25.24 -23.26
CA GLN A 226 -23.41 26.01 -24.47
C GLN A 226 -24.36 25.33 -25.48
N ASP A 227 -25.57 25.85 -25.55
CA ASP A 227 -26.62 25.52 -26.51
C ASP A 227 -26.11 25.77 -27.93
N LYS A 228 -25.72 24.68 -28.64
CA LYS A 228 -25.44 24.79 -30.09
C LYS A 228 -26.73 24.86 -30.88
N GLN A 229 -27.21 26.04 -31.07
CA GLN A 229 -28.26 26.31 -32.09
C GLN A 229 -27.76 25.85 -33.46
N ALA A 230 -28.35 24.79 -33.96
CA ALA A 230 -28.23 24.32 -35.31
C ALA A 230 -28.99 25.32 -36.25
N ARG A 231 -28.26 25.98 -37.13
CA ARG A 231 -28.85 26.73 -38.25
C ARG A 231 -29.39 25.79 -39.32
N PRO A 232 -30.60 25.97 -39.86
CA PRO A 232 -31.10 25.20 -40.99
C PRO A 232 -30.39 25.66 -42.26
N ARG A 233 -29.94 24.72 -43.09
CA ARG A 233 -29.51 24.99 -44.48
C ARG A 233 -30.74 25.16 -45.34
N GLN A 234 -30.90 26.35 -45.92
CA GLN A 234 -31.75 26.59 -47.09
C GLN A 234 -30.90 26.44 -48.36
N GLY A 235 -31.50 25.86 -49.40
CA GLY A 235 -31.04 25.81 -50.77
C GLY A 235 -30.94 24.40 -51.30
#